data_fa88e505587f47293ba4a7c3a9e3a5c3
#
_entry.id   fa88e505587f47293ba4a7c3a9e3a5c3
#
_cell.length_a   1.000
_cell.length_b   1.000
_cell.length_c   1.000
_cell.angle_alpha   90.00
_cell.angle_beta   90.00
_cell.angle_gamma   90.00
#
_symmetry.space_group_name_H-M   'P 1'
#
loop_
_entity.id
_entity.type
_entity.pdbx_description
1 polymer ?
#
loop_
_entity_poly.entity_id
_entity_poly.type
_entity_poly.pdbx_seq_one_letter_code
_entity_poly.pdbx_strand_id
1 'polypeptide(L)'
;MAKVVDTNSDSYVPPVERIAVFDNDGTLWCERPVQVQVDFILRRLTEMADKDAALRTQQPWQAAYEKDFGLFSDTMTRHYRGDDSKVKVLLGGILKAFDAMTVEAFEKAAAGFMHSAQHPSLGVPYMDVTFQPMAELLRFLEANDFTNYIVSGGGRDFTRPVTQTQYEIPPERVVGSAVTLEYQADDQSVYIMRKPGLDFIDDGPAKAVHIWDRIGRYPIFAAGNANGDIPMLRLAEAGPHAPLCMLINHNDADREFDYTAGAEDAMKTAPERGWVVVSVKQDWRTVFAVKARRYLEG
;
A
#
# COMPACT_ATOMS: atom_id res chain seq x y z
N MET A 1 -16.62 4.24 -18.51
CA MET A 1 -17.49 3.42 -17.66
C MET A 1 -18.81 3.09 -18.32
N ALA A 2 -19.65 4.06 -18.71
CA ALA A 2 -20.98 3.76 -19.32
C ALA A 2 -20.94 2.71 -20.44
N LYS A 3 -19.96 2.77 -21.35
CA LYS A 3 -19.82 1.78 -22.45
C LYS A 3 -19.41 0.39 -21.97
N VAL A 4 -18.68 0.28 -20.87
CA VAL A 4 -18.19 -1.00 -20.33
C VAL A 4 -19.32 -1.82 -19.69
N VAL A 5 -20.32 -1.14 -19.14
CA VAL A 5 -21.46 -1.78 -18.46
C VAL A 5 -22.71 -1.93 -19.35
N ASP A 6 -22.77 -1.25 -20.48
CA ASP A 6 -23.89 -1.32 -21.42
C ASP A 6 -23.78 -2.55 -22.30
N THR A 7 -24.68 -3.50 -22.14
CA THR A 7 -24.73 -4.77 -22.91
C THR A 7 -24.91 -4.58 -24.42
N ASN A 8 -25.33 -3.40 -24.88
CA ASN A 8 -25.47 -3.05 -26.28
C ASN A 8 -24.25 -2.35 -26.87
N SER A 9 -23.22 -2.12 -26.05
CA SER A 9 -21.99 -1.45 -26.47
C SER A 9 -20.98 -2.45 -27.03
N ASP A 10 -20.29 -2.08 -28.10
CA ASP A 10 -19.13 -2.83 -28.63
C ASP A 10 -17.97 -2.91 -27.62
N SER A 11 -18.01 -2.08 -26.57
CA SER A 11 -17.02 -2.06 -25.47
C SER A 11 -17.56 -2.72 -24.21
N TYR A 12 -18.65 -3.47 -24.28
CA TYR A 12 -19.19 -4.20 -23.13
C TYR A 12 -18.19 -5.21 -22.61
N VAL A 13 -18.02 -5.23 -21.27
CA VAL A 13 -17.21 -6.23 -20.57
C VAL A 13 -18.12 -6.97 -19.59
N PRO A 14 -18.19 -8.31 -19.62
CA PRO A 14 -18.97 -9.07 -18.65
C PRO A 14 -18.53 -8.80 -17.21
N PRO A 15 -19.44 -8.81 -16.21
CA PRO A 15 -19.10 -8.55 -14.80
C PRO A 15 -17.92 -9.38 -14.28
N VAL A 16 -17.84 -10.65 -14.66
CA VAL A 16 -16.77 -11.57 -14.26
C VAL A 16 -15.37 -11.13 -14.75
N GLU A 17 -15.29 -10.27 -15.76
CA GLU A 17 -14.05 -9.75 -16.33
C GLU A 17 -13.77 -8.30 -15.90
N ARG A 18 -14.68 -7.67 -15.13
CA ARG A 18 -14.50 -6.30 -14.61
C ARG A 18 -13.59 -6.32 -13.39
N ILE A 19 -12.29 -6.47 -13.63
CA ILE A 19 -11.26 -6.46 -12.58
C ILE A 19 -10.66 -5.07 -12.48
N ALA A 20 -10.61 -4.53 -11.25
CA ALA A 20 -9.92 -3.29 -10.93
C ALA A 20 -8.83 -3.56 -9.89
N VAL A 21 -7.63 -3.01 -10.11
CA VAL A 21 -6.48 -3.15 -9.22
C VAL A 21 -5.98 -1.76 -8.79
N PHE A 22 -5.62 -1.65 -7.53
CA PHE A 22 -5.20 -0.40 -6.91
C PHE A 22 -3.93 -0.63 -6.12
N ASP A 23 -2.93 0.21 -6.29
CA ASP A 23 -1.94 0.39 -5.24
C ASP A 23 -2.59 0.97 -3.99
N ASN A 24 -1.89 0.93 -2.85
CA ASN A 24 -2.45 1.35 -1.57
C ASN A 24 -1.77 2.62 -1.03
N ASP A 25 -0.46 2.57 -0.76
CA ASP A 25 0.30 3.70 -0.22
C ASP A 25 0.43 4.81 -1.27
N GLY A 26 -0.09 6.01 -0.99
CA GLY A 26 -0.15 7.10 -1.96
C GLY A 26 -1.26 6.99 -3.01
N THR A 27 -2.01 5.88 -3.05
CA THR A 27 -3.12 5.68 -3.98
C THR A 27 -4.46 5.64 -3.26
N LEU A 28 -4.61 4.84 -2.22
CA LEU A 28 -5.85 4.71 -1.43
C LEU A 28 -5.76 5.47 -0.10
N TRP A 29 -4.58 5.56 0.50
CA TRP A 29 -4.32 6.33 1.72
C TRP A 29 -3.04 7.17 1.60
N CYS A 30 -2.91 8.17 2.47
CA CYS A 30 -1.74 9.03 2.56
C CYS A 30 -0.51 8.26 3.05
N GLU A 31 0.60 8.34 2.31
CA GLU A 31 1.86 7.67 2.60
C GLU A 31 2.94 8.59 3.22
N ARG A 32 2.72 9.91 3.24
CA ARG A 32 3.70 10.89 3.69
C ARG A 32 3.38 11.40 5.11
N PRO A 33 4.37 11.80 5.92
CA PRO A 33 5.81 11.91 5.60
C PRO A 33 6.55 10.57 5.60
N VAL A 34 5.95 9.52 6.16
CA VAL A 34 6.48 8.15 6.22
C VAL A 34 5.36 7.17 5.92
N GLN A 35 5.66 6.13 5.15
CA GLN A 35 4.68 5.08 4.83
C GLN A 35 4.09 4.48 6.12
N VAL A 36 2.81 4.21 6.10
CA VAL A 36 2.02 3.81 7.29
C VAL A 36 2.60 2.58 7.98
N GLN A 37 2.94 1.54 7.21
CA GLN A 37 3.55 0.34 7.75
C GLN A 37 4.97 0.58 8.30
N VAL A 38 5.71 1.52 7.72
CA VAL A 38 7.06 1.88 8.22
C VAL A 38 6.95 2.51 9.60
N ASP A 39 5.99 3.41 9.86
CA ASP A 39 5.77 3.97 11.20
C ASP A 39 5.37 2.88 12.22
N PHE A 40 4.50 1.93 11.82
CA PHE A 40 4.17 0.77 12.65
C PHE A 40 5.41 -0.03 13.07
N ILE A 41 6.31 -0.30 12.11
CA ILE A 41 7.55 -1.02 12.35
C ILE A 41 8.49 -0.21 13.26
N LEU A 42 8.66 1.09 12.99
CA LEU A 42 9.51 1.98 13.78
C LEU A 42 9.10 2.04 15.24
N ARG A 43 7.80 2.16 15.51
CA ARG A 43 7.27 2.13 16.89
C ARG A 43 7.57 0.81 17.59
N ARG A 44 7.42 -0.30 16.88
CA ARG A 44 7.76 -1.63 17.41
C ARG A 44 9.24 -1.77 17.72
N LEU A 45 10.11 -1.32 16.83
CA LEU A 45 11.56 -1.34 17.06
C LEU A 45 11.96 -0.45 18.25
N THR A 46 11.36 0.72 18.39
CA THR A 46 11.55 1.62 19.53
C THR A 46 11.12 0.95 20.83
N GLU A 47 9.92 0.34 20.86
CA GLU A 47 9.41 -0.40 22.03
C GLU A 47 10.37 -1.53 22.46
N MET A 48 10.96 -2.25 21.49
CA MET A 48 11.95 -3.28 21.79
C MET A 48 13.22 -2.71 22.38
N ALA A 49 13.74 -1.60 21.83
CA ALA A 49 14.93 -0.92 22.34
C ALA A 49 14.71 -0.26 23.72
N ASP A 50 13.47 0.13 24.03
CA ASP A 50 13.11 0.61 25.39
C ASP A 50 13.21 -0.53 26.40
N LYS A 51 12.81 -1.74 26.03
CA LYS A 51 12.83 -2.92 26.90
C LYS A 51 14.19 -3.59 27.01
N ASP A 52 15.03 -3.48 25.96
CA ASP A 52 16.37 -4.07 25.89
C ASP A 52 17.40 -3.02 25.45
N ALA A 53 18.20 -2.55 26.42
CA ALA A 53 19.24 -1.53 26.18
C ALA A 53 20.33 -2.01 25.19
N ALA A 54 20.55 -3.33 25.04
CA ALA A 54 21.55 -3.86 24.11
C ALA A 54 21.14 -3.60 22.63
N LEU A 55 19.85 -3.45 22.35
CA LEU A 55 19.35 -3.12 21.02
C LEU A 55 19.64 -1.67 20.62
N ARG A 56 19.80 -0.75 21.57
CA ARG A 56 20.04 0.69 21.30
C ARG A 56 21.34 0.98 20.55
N THR A 57 22.24 0.02 20.46
CA THR A 57 23.52 0.12 19.72
C THR A 57 23.54 -0.75 18.46
N GLN A 58 22.41 -1.34 18.08
CA GLN A 58 22.29 -2.22 16.93
C GLN A 58 21.28 -1.66 15.92
N GLN A 59 21.64 -1.68 14.64
CA GLN A 59 20.67 -1.32 13.59
C GLN A 59 19.71 -2.50 13.31
N PRO A 60 18.42 -2.21 13.06
CA PRO A 60 17.78 -0.88 12.90
C PRO A 60 17.19 -0.28 14.20
N TRP A 61 17.28 -0.97 15.34
CA TRP A 61 16.70 -0.51 16.62
C TRP A 61 17.29 0.81 17.07
N GLN A 62 18.61 1.03 16.88
CA GLN A 62 19.25 2.30 17.19
C GLN A 62 18.60 3.46 16.43
N ALA A 63 18.48 3.36 15.12
CA ALA A 63 17.88 4.42 14.32
C ALA A 63 16.42 4.71 14.72
N ALA A 64 15.64 3.67 15.02
CA ALA A 64 14.27 3.81 15.48
C ALA A 64 14.21 4.51 16.87
N TYR A 65 15.08 4.13 17.80
CA TYR A 65 15.17 4.69 19.13
C TYR A 65 15.62 6.16 19.14
N GLU A 66 16.62 6.49 18.30
CA GLU A 66 17.14 7.85 18.12
C GLU A 66 16.24 8.73 17.23
N LYS A 67 15.17 8.15 16.66
CA LYS A 67 14.28 8.82 15.70
C LYS A 67 15.00 9.29 14.43
N ASP A 68 16.05 8.58 14.04
CA ASP A 68 16.77 8.81 12.77
C ASP A 68 15.97 8.23 11.60
N PHE A 69 14.91 8.92 11.21
CA PHE A 69 14.09 8.54 10.06
C PHE A 69 14.85 8.67 8.72
N GLY A 70 15.98 9.39 8.70
CA GLY A 70 16.83 9.53 7.52
C GLY A 70 17.39 8.18 7.05
N LEU A 71 17.74 7.27 7.95
CA LEU A 71 18.20 5.93 7.59
C LEU A 71 17.11 5.17 6.80
N PHE A 72 15.87 5.24 7.21
CA PHE A 72 14.75 4.53 6.58
C PHE A 72 14.40 5.16 5.22
N SER A 73 14.32 6.49 5.15
CA SER A 73 14.06 7.22 3.92
C SER A 73 15.18 7.01 2.88
N ASP A 74 16.46 7.10 3.30
CA ASP A 74 17.61 6.84 2.42
C ASP A 74 17.64 5.40 1.91
N THR A 75 17.26 4.43 2.77
CA THR A 75 17.20 3.02 2.37
C THR A 75 16.15 2.79 1.28
N MET A 76 14.96 3.34 1.43
CA MET A 76 13.90 3.23 0.40
C MET A 76 14.29 3.94 -0.88
N THR A 77 14.88 5.15 -0.78
CA THR A 77 15.37 5.89 -1.96
C THR A 77 16.46 5.11 -2.71
N ARG A 78 17.37 4.44 -2.01
CA ARG A 78 18.41 3.58 -2.61
C ARG A 78 17.82 2.34 -3.26
N HIS A 79 16.85 1.70 -2.61
CA HIS A 79 16.15 0.54 -3.16
C HIS A 79 15.55 0.86 -4.53
N TYR A 80 14.82 1.97 -4.66
CA TYR A 80 14.26 2.42 -5.94
C TYR A 80 15.32 2.75 -7.01
N ARG A 81 16.60 2.94 -6.61
CA ARG A 81 17.75 3.08 -7.50
C ARG A 81 18.54 1.80 -7.73
N GLY A 82 18.05 0.65 -7.22
CA GLY A 82 18.67 -0.66 -7.39
C GLY A 82 19.79 -0.99 -6.39
N ASP A 83 19.97 -0.20 -5.31
CA ASP A 83 20.92 -0.49 -4.23
C ASP A 83 20.23 -1.05 -3.00
N ASP A 84 20.23 -2.38 -2.87
CA ASP A 84 19.61 -3.13 -1.77
C ASP A 84 20.53 -3.35 -0.56
N SER A 85 21.71 -2.77 -0.53
CA SER A 85 22.70 -3.04 0.52
C SER A 85 22.19 -2.74 1.94
N LYS A 86 21.45 -1.65 2.11
CA LYS A 86 20.84 -1.25 3.40
C LYS A 86 19.51 -1.93 3.68
N VAL A 87 18.79 -2.34 2.64
CA VAL A 87 17.49 -3.03 2.76
C VAL A 87 17.63 -4.31 3.59
N LYS A 88 18.69 -5.08 3.38
CA LYS A 88 18.93 -6.34 4.11
C LYS A 88 19.08 -6.15 5.62
N VAL A 89 19.73 -5.07 6.05
CA VAL A 89 19.90 -4.76 7.49
C VAL A 89 18.56 -4.38 8.12
N LEU A 90 17.81 -3.50 7.45
CA LEU A 90 16.47 -3.10 7.90
C LEU A 90 15.53 -4.29 7.93
N LEU A 91 15.51 -5.07 6.85
CA LEU A 91 14.64 -6.22 6.70
C LEU A 91 14.90 -7.27 7.80
N GLY A 92 16.17 -7.55 8.13
CA GLY A 92 16.53 -8.47 9.22
C GLY A 92 15.97 -8.05 10.58
N GLY A 93 16.01 -6.75 10.88
CA GLY A 93 15.41 -6.20 12.11
C GLY A 93 13.88 -6.22 12.09
N ILE A 94 13.29 -5.85 10.96
CA ILE A 94 11.83 -5.88 10.75
C ILE A 94 11.28 -7.29 10.95
N LEU A 95 11.92 -8.28 10.32
CA LEU A 95 11.51 -9.67 10.44
C LEU A 95 11.60 -10.17 11.89
N LYS A 96 12.66 -9.79 12.62
CA LYS A 96 12.81 -10.13 14.05
C LYS A 96 11.79 -9.42 14.95
N ALA A 97 11.37 -8.20 14.61
CA ALA A 97 10.42 -7.43 15.42
C ALA A 97 9.06 -8.13 15.56
N PHE A 98 8.70 -8.97 14.60
CA PHE A 98 7.43 -9.67 14.53
C PHE A 98 7.59 -11.19 14.38
N ASP A 99 8.77 -11.72 14.70
CA ASP A 99 9.03 -13.17 14.76
C ASP A 99 8.22 -13.81 15.88
N ALA A 100 7.89 -15.09 15.68
CA ALA A 100 7.13 -15.91 16.62
C ALA A 100 5.72 -15.40 16.96
N MET A 101 5.16 -14.47 16.17
CA MET A 101 3.75 -14.11 16.25
C MET A 101 2.91 -14.99 15.34
N THR A 102 1.69 -15.31 15.76
CA THR A 102 0.68 -15.82 14.82
C THR A 102 0.27 -14.73 13.85
N VAL A 103 -0.27 -15.10 12.68
CA VAL A 103 -0.82 -14.13 11.72
C VAL A 103 -1.91 -13.29 12.40
N GLU A 104 -2.81 -13.93 13.15
CA GLU A 104 -3.91 -13.25 13.85
C GLU A 104 -3.42 -12.24 14.91
N ALA A 105 -2.36 -12.59 15.64
CA ALA A 105 -1.77 -11.67 16.63
C ALA A 105 -1.13 -10.45 15.96
N PHE A 106 -0.47 -10.65 14.81
CA PHE A 106 0.09 -9.57 14.01
C PHE A 106 -0.99 -8.68 13.42
N GLU A 107 -2.03 -9.26 12.80
CA GLU A 107 -3.17 -8.52 12.24
C GLU A 107 -3.90 -7.71 13.30
N LYS A 108 -4.10 -8.27 14.50
CA LYS A 108 -4.67 -7.55 15.64
C LYS A 108 -3.81 -6.35 16.05
N ALA A 109 -2.48 -6.51 16.07
CA ALA A 109 -1.56 -5.42 16.38
C ALA A 109 -1.60 -4.33 15.31
N ALA A 110 -1.62 -4.70 14.01
CA ALA A 110 -1.75 -3.79 12.89
C ALA A 110 -3.07 -3.01 12.94
N ALA A 111 -4.20 -3.68 13.13
CA ALA A 111 -5.50 -3.02 13.29
C ALA A 111 -5.50 -2.06 14.49
N GLY A 112 -4.98 -2.48 15.63
CA GLY A 112 -4.85 -1.63 16.83
C GLY A 112 -4.03 -0.37 16.57
N PHE A 113 -2.92 -0.50 15.85
CA PHE A 113 -2.11 0.64 15.42
C PHE A 113 -2.91 1.59 14.51
N MET A 114 -3.54 1.08 13.47
CA MET A 114 -4.32 1.90 12.52
C MET A 114 -5.42 2.71 13.21
N HIS A 115 -6.08 2.15 14.21
CA HIS A 115 -7.16 2.82 14.95
C HIS A 115 -6.66 3.81 16.01
N SER A 116 -5.48 3.61 16.60
CA SER A 116 -5.04 4.38 17.77
C SER A 116 -3.87 5.32 17.50
N ALA A 117 -2.97 4.95 16.59
CA ALA A 117 -1.81 5.75 16.28
C ALA A 117 -2.19 6.95 15.40
N GLN A 118 -1.71 8.11 15.79
CA GLN A 118 -1.94 9.32 15.02
C GLN A 118 -0.88 9.50 13.94
N HIS A 119 -1.35 9.91 12.76
CA HIS A 119 -0.51 10.34 11.66
C HIS A 119 0.31 11.57 12.08
N PRO A 120 1.65 11.55 11.90
CA PRO A 120 2.54 12.55 12.52
C PRO A 120 2.30 14.00 12.07
N SER A 121 1.82 14.19 10.84
CA SER A 121 1.58 15.55 10.29
C SER A 121 0.11 15.95 10.27
N LEU A 122 -0.83 14.99 10.22
CA LEU A 122 -2.25 15.26 10.08
C LEU A 122 -2.99 15.24 11.43
N GLY A 123 -2.39 14.64 12.47
CA GLY A 123 -2.93 14.62 13.83
C GLY A 123 -4.25 13.86 13.97
N VAL A 124 -4.53 12.93 13.07
CA VAL A 124 -5.70 12.04 13.07
C VAL A 124 -5.25 10.59 13.06
N PRO A 125 -6.07 9.63 13.49
CA PRO A 125 -5.76 8.21 13.35
C PRO A 125 -5.43 7.82 11.91
N TYR A 126 -4.59 6.80 11.71
CA TYR A 126 -4.28 6.31 10.37
C TYR A 126 -5.52 5.78 9.62
N MET A 127 -6.56 5.37 10.32
CA MET A 127 -7.86 5.03 9.70
C MET A 127 -8.50 6.21 8.97
N ASP A 128 -8.19 7.45 9.35
CA ASP A 128 -8.81 8.67 8.81
C ASP A 128 -7.99 9.34 7.68
N VAL A 129 -6.87 8.72 7.25
CA VAL A 129 -6.04 9.25 6.16
C VAL A 129 -6.32 8.60 4.80
N THR A 130 -7.45 7.93 4.66
CA THR A 130 -7.95 7.41 3.38
C THR A 130 -8.32 8.57 2.46
N PHE A 131 -7.90 8.50 1.21
CA PHE A 131 -8.29 9.47 0.19
C PHE A 131 -9.76 9.31 -0.17
N GLN A 132 -10.57 10.32 0.16
CA GLN A 132 -12.02 10.28 -0.04
C GLN A 132 -12.43 10.00 -1.49
N PRO A 133 -11.83 10.65 -2.53
CA PRO A 133 -12.22 10.39 -3.91
C PRO A 133 -11.93 8.95 -4.35
N MET A 134 -10.87 8.34 -3.79
CA MET A 134 -10.53 6.96 -4.12
C MET A 134 -11.48 5.97 -3.45
N ALA A 135 -11.89 6.24 -2.21
CA ALA A 135 -12.93 5.44 -1.54
C ALA A 135 -14.29 5.54 -2.28
N GLU A 136 -14.61 6.72 -2.81
CA GLU A 136 -15.81 6.90 -3.64
C GLU A 136 -15.70 6.16 -4.98
N LEU A 137 -14.51 6.18 -5.60
CA LEU A 137 -14.25 5.44 -6.84
C LEU A 137 -14.38 3.92 -6.63
N LEU A 138 -13.84 3.39 -5.54
CA LEU A 138 -14.00 1.97 -5.20
C LEU A 138 -15.47 1.57 -5.10
N ARG A 139 -16.29 2.33 -4.38
CA ARG A 139 -17.73 2.10 -4.27
C ARG A 139 -18.46 2.23 -5.61
N PHE A 140 -18.06 3.23 -6.41
CA PHE A 140 -18.62 3.41 -7.76
C PHE A 140 -18.33 2.22 -8.67
N LEU A 141 -17.12 1.68 -8.62
CA LEU A 141 -16.74 0.50 -9.40
C LEU A 141 -17.50 -0.75 -8.93
N GLU A 142 -17.58 -0.98 -7.60
CA GLU A 142 -18.34 -2.10 -7.03
C GLU A 142 -19.82 -2.03 -7.43
N ALA A 143 -20.44 -0.84 -7.39
CA ALA A 143 -21.81 -0.61 -7.83
C ALA A 143 -22.04 -0.85 -9.35
N ASN A 144 -20.95 -0.96 -10.11
CA ASN A 144 -20.94 -1.30 -11.53
C ASN A 144 -20.36 -2.71 -11.77
N ASP A 145 -20.49 -3.60 -10.80
CA ASP A 145 -20.07 -5.00 -10.83
C ASP A 145 -18.57 -5.21 -11.09
N PHE A 146 -17.72 -4.26 -10.71
CA PHE A 146 -16.29 -4.50 -10.69
C PHE A 146 -15.88 -5.25 -9.43
N THR A 147 -14.88 -6.10 -9.58
CA THR A 147 -14.19 -6.69 -8.44
C THR A 147 -12.90 -5.90 -8.18
N ASN A 148 -12.88 -5.17 -7.06
CA ASN A 148 -11.74 -4.37 -6.65
C ASN A 148 -10.71 -5.20 -5.89
N TYR A 149 -9.42 -5.05 -6.23
CA TYR A 149 -8.28 -5.65 -5.54
C TYR A 149 -7.28 -4.59 -5.14
N ILE A 150 -6.64 -4.76 -3.98
CA ILE A 150 -5.46 -4.00 -3.59
C ILE A 150 -4.22 -4.79 -4.00
N VAL A 151 -3.22 -4.10 -4.61
CA VAL A 151 -1.94 -4.68 -5.04
C VAL A 151 -0.83 -3.76 -4.55
N SER A 152 -0.22 -4.09 -3.41
CA SER A 152 0.64 -3.17 -2.65
C SER A 152 2.05 -3.71 -2.43
N GLY A 153 3.04 -2.82 -2.54
CA GLY A 153 4.40 -3.09 -2.04
C GLY A 153 4.46 -3.29 -0.53
N GLY A 154 3.47 -2.79 0.21
CA GLY A 154 3.29 -3.04 1.64
C GLY A 154 2.93 -4.48 1.98
N GLY A 155 3.03 -4.82 3.26
CA GLY A 155 2.74 -6.17 3.74
C GLY A 155 1.26 -6.53 3.67
N ARG A 156 0.96 -7.65 3.01
CA ARG A 156 -0.40 -8.19 2.89
C ARG A 156 -1.11 -8.30 4.25
N ASP A 157 -0.45 -8.90 5.24
CA ASP A 157 -1.04 -9.15 6.55
C ASP A 157 -1.17 -7.87 7.40
N PHE A 158 -0.43 -6.80 7.05
CA PHE A 158 -0.61 -5.48 7.66
C PHE A 158 -1.84 -4.77 7.11
N THR A 159 -2.10 -4.91 5.82
CA THR A 159 -3.18 -4.21 5.11
C THR A 159 -4.54 -4.87 5.31
N ARG A 160 -4.61 -6.21 5.26
CA ARG A 160 -5.84 -7.01 5.36
C ARG A 160 -6.79 -6.65 6.50
N PRO A 161 -6.34 -6.44 7.75
CA PRO A 161 -7.24 -6.27 8.89
C PRO A 161 -8.08 -4.98 8.85
N VAL A 162 -7.77 -4.04 7.97
CA VAL A 162 -8.47 -2.76 7.88
C VAL A 162 -9.23 -2.54 6.58
N THR A 163 -8.95 -3.29 5.51
CA THR A 163 -9.49 -3.02 4.17
C THR A 163 -11.01 -3.16 4.07
N GLN A 164 -11.59 -4.11 4.82
CA GLN A 164 -13.04 -4.25 4.85
C GLN A 164 -13.72 -2.99 5.43
N THR A 165 -13.13 -2.40 6.46
CA THR A 165 -13.70 -1.20 7.12
C THR A 165 -13.42 0.07 6.32
N GLN A 166 -12.21 0.20 5.74
CA GLN A 166 -11.81 1.41 5.01
C GLN A 166 -12.37 1.47 3.60
N TYR A 167 -12.41 0.33 2.90
CA TYR A 167 -12.61 0.28 1.46
C TYR A 167 -13.75 -0.66 1.01
N GLU A 168 -14.37 -1.38 1.95
CA GLU A 168 -15.33 -2.44 1.64
C GLU A 168 -14.71 -3.61 0.83
N ILE A 169 -13.37 -3.71 0.85
CA ILE A 169 -12.60 -4.76 0.17
C ILE A 169 -12.28 -5.88 1.16
N PRO A 170 -12.74 -7.12 0.92
CA PRO A 170 -12.48 -8.23 1.81
C PRO A 170 -10.99 -8.67 1.76
N PRO A 171 -10.46 -9.27 2.85
CA PRO A 171 -9.03 -9.55 3.01
C PRO A 171 -8.44 -10.47 1.94
N GLU A 172 -9.22 -11.35 1.34
CA GLU A 172 -8.77 -12.23 0.25
C GLU A 172 -8.49 -11.48 -1.06
N ARG A 173 -8.97 -10.24 -1.20
CA ARG A 173 -8.70 -9.37 -2.34
C ARG A 173 -7.51 -8.43 -2.13
N VAL A 174 -6.68 -8.70 -1.13
CA VAL A 174 -5.43 -7.99 -0.88
C VAL A 174 -4.26 -8.83 -1.33
N VAL A 175 -3.55 -8.36 -2.35
CA VAL A 175 -2.25 -8.83 -2.81
C VAL A 175 -1.20 -7.88 -2.23
N GLY A 176 -0.12 -8.42 -1.69
CA GLY A 176 0.92 -7.59 -1.06
C GLY A 176 2.10 -8.42 -0.61
N SER A 177 3.20 -7.76 -0.28
CA SER A 177 4.42 -8.42 0.19
C SER A 177 4.13 -9.39 1.32
N ALA A 178 4.81 -10.53 1.33
CA ALA A 178 4.56 -11.61 2.26
C ALA A 178 5.83 -12.06 2.97
N VAL A 179 5.67 -12.45 4.23
CA VAL A 179 6.69 -13.17 4.98
C VAL A 179 6.41 -14.67 4.90
N THR A 180 7.44 -15.48 5.17
CA THR A 180 7.29 -16.93 5.28
C THR A 180 6.32 -17.28 6.40
N LEU A 181 5.40 -18.18 6.11
CA LEU A 181 4.41 -18.69 7.05
C LEU A 181 4.68 -20.16 7.34
N GLU A 182 4.38 -20.60 8.56
CA GLU A 182 4.53 -21.98 9.01
C GLU A 182 3.27 -22.44 9.71
N TYR A 183 2.78 -23.61 9.31
CA TYR A 183 1.71 -24.30 10.03
C TYR A 183 2.25 -24.90 11.33
N GLN A 184 1.58 -24.62 12.44
CA GLN A 184 1.84 -25.24 13.73
C GLN A 184 0.53 -25.72 14.35
N ALA A 185 0.56 -26.89 15.00
CA ALA A 185 -0.58 -27.46 15.70
C ALA A 185 -0.15 -28.12 17.00
N ASP A 186 -1.00 -28.04 18.00
CA ASP A 186 -0.97 -28.87 19.21
C ASP A 186 -2.29 -29.63 19.34
N ASP A 187 -2.49 -30.33 20.45
CA ASP A 187 -3.68 -31.16 20.66
C ASP A 187 -4.99 -30.36 20.76
N GLN A 188 -4.92 -29.03 20.90
CA GLN A 188 -6.08 -28.18 21.16
C GLN A 188 -6.27 -27.09 20.09
N SER A 189 -5.21 -26.73 19.34
CA SER A 189 -5.22 -25.53 18.51
C SER A 189 -4.33 -25.66 17.27
N VAL A 190 -4.68 -24.89 16.25
CA VAL A 190 -3.90 -24.76 15.01
C VAL A 190 -3.55 -23.29 14.83
N TYR A 191 -2.31 -23.02 14.43
CA TYR A 191 -1.79 -21.67 14.25
C TYR A 191 -1.06 -21.54 12.91
N ILE A 192 -1.17 -20.37 12.29
CA ILE A 192 -0.28 -19.96 11.21
C ILE A 192 0.71 -18.95 11.80
N MET A 193 1.97 -19.40 11.89
CA MET A 193 3.06 -18.62 12.48
C MET A 193 3.79 -17.81 11.42
N ARG A 194 4.12 -16.56 11.76
CA ARG A 194 5.04 -15.73 10.98
C ARG A 194 6.48 -16.12 11.31
N LYS A 195 7.30 -16.29 10.27
CA LYS A 195 8.72 -16.62 10.40
C LYS A 195 9.58 -15.44 9.95
N PRO A 196 10.83 -15.32 10.43
CA PRO A 196 11.74 -14.25 10.06
C PRO A 196 12.35 -14.48 8.67
N GLY A 197 11.52 -14.72 7.68
CA GLY A 197 11.87 -14.91 6.27
C GLY A 197 10.93 -14.13 5.36
N LEU A 198 11.49 -13.50 4.34
CA LEU A 198 10.73 -12.89 3.27
C LEU A 198 10.33 -13.99 2.29
N ASP A 199 9.05 -14.05 1.94
CA ASP A 199 8.54 -14.90 0.86
C ASP A 199 8.71 -14.15 -0.47
N PHE A 200 8.11 -12.96 -0.58
CA PHE A 200 8.31 -12.05 -1.71
C PHE A 200 8.02 -10.59 -1.35
N ILE A 201 8.56 -9.68 -2.18
CA ILE A 201 8.20 -8.26 -2.20
C ILE A 201 7.31 -8.03 -3.42
N ASP A 202 6.13 -7.43 -3.22
CA ASP A 202 5.13 -7.17 -4.26
C ASP A 202 5.27 -5.74 -4.82
N ASP A 203 6.44 -5.44 -5.38
CA ASP A 203 6.71 -4.13 -5.98
C ASP A 203 7.26 -4.25 -7.41
N GLY A 204 7.02 -3.23 -8.23
CA GLY A 204 7.44 -3.20 -9.62
C GLY A 204 6.89 -4.38 -10.43
N PRO A 205 7.73 -5.13 -11.17
CA PRO A 205 7.29 -6.27 -11.99
C PRO A 205 6.58 -7.37 -11.20
N ALA A 206 6.88 -7.53 -9.91
CA ALA A 206 6.23 -8.51 -9.05
C ALA A 206 4.73 -8.27 -8.91
N LYS A 207 4.27 -7.00 -8.87
CA LYS A 207 2.84 -6.66 -8.86
C LYS A 207 2.10 -7.32 -10.03
N ALA A 208 2.64 -7.21 -11.24
CA ALA A 208 2.03 -7.82 -12.43
C ALA A 208 1.98 -9.36 -12.34
N VAL A 209 3.05 -9.98 -11.83
CA VAL A 209 3.13 -11.44 -11.63
C VAL A 209 2.10 -11.90 -10.60
N HIS A 210 2.00 -11.22 -9.46
CA HIS A 210 1.09 -11.62 -8.39
C HIS A 210 -0.38 -11.30 -8.69
N ILE A 211 -0.68 -10.27 -9.51
CA ILE A 211 -2.01 -10.09 -10.09
C ILE A 211 -2.40 -11.34 -10.88
N TRP A 212 -1.51 -11.82 -11.75
CA TRP A 212 -1.78 -13.03 -12.55
C TRP A 212 -1.92 -14.27 -11.67
N ASP A 213 -1.02 -14.46 -10.71
CA ASP A 213 -1.04 -15.61 -9.79
C ASP A 213 -2.32 -15.67 -8.93
N ARG A 214 -2.80 -14.51 -8.47
CA ARG A 214 -3.93 -14.43 -7.53
C ARG A 214 -5.28 -14.27 -8.20
N ILE A 215 -5.34 -13.57 -9.33
CA ILE A 215 -6.58 -13.21 -10.02
C ILE A 215 -6.76 -14.02 -11.30
N GLY A 216 -5.67 -14.33 -12.02
CA GLY A 216 -5.71 -15.09 -13.28
C GLY A 216 -6.38 -14.35 -14.44
N ARG A 217 -6.49 -13.01 -14.36
CA ARG A 217 -7.16 -12.16 -15.34
C ARG A 217 -6.43 -10.84 -15.50
N TYR A 218 -6.51 -10.24 -16.68
CA TYR A 218 -6.08 -8.88 -16.91
C TYR A 218 -7.06 -7.89 -16.24
N PRO A 219 -6.58 -6.91 -15.48
CA PRO A 219 -7.43 -5.81 -15.02
C PRO A 219 -7.88 -4.94 -16.20
N ILE A 220 -9.07 -4.38 -16.13
CA ILE A 220 -9.52 -3.33 -17.06
C ILE A 220 -9.52 -1.94 -16.43
N PHE A 221 -9.19 -1.87 -15.13
CA PHE A 221 -8.90 -0.65 -14.41
C PHE A 221 -7.65 -0.88 -13.54
N ALA A 222 -6.72 0.07 -13.57
CA ALA A 222 -5.54 0.06 -12.70
C ALA A 222 -5.22 1.48 -12.25
N ALA A 223 -4.94 1.66 -10.94
CA ALA A 223 -4.55 2.94 -10.37
C ALA A 223 -3.33 2.80 -9.47
N GLY A 224 -2.40 3.76 -9.58
CA GLY A 224 -1.20 3.85 -8.77
C GLY A 224 -0.70 5.29 -8.68
N ASN A 225 0.44 5.51 -8.03
CA ASN A 225 1.04 6.83 -7.87
C ASN A 225 2.56 6.86 -8.07
N ALA A 226 3.21 5.71 -8.22
CA ALA A 226 4.66 5.58 -8.20
C ALA A 226 5.23 4.79 -9.39
N ASN A 227 6.56 4.83 -9.56
CA ASN A 227 7.28 4.06 -10.60
C ASN A 227 7.06 2.54 -10.43
N GLY A 228 6.91 2.05 -9.20
CA GLY A 228 6.59 0.65 -8.89
C GLY A 228 5.25 0.17 -9.46
N ASP A 229 4.34 1.09 -9.82
CA ASP A 229 3.02 0.75 -10.38
C ASP A 229 3.01 0.62 -11.90
N ILE A 230 4.06 1.10 -12.59
CA ILE A 230 4.13 1.03 -14.06
C ILE A 230 3.87 -0.39 -14.58
N PRO A 231 4.46 -1.48 -14.03
CA PRO A 231 4.19 -2.82 -14.51
C PRO A 231 2.74 -3.27 -14.34
N MET A 232 2.06 -2.89 -13.24
CA MET A 232 0.65 -3.17 -13.00
C MET A 232 -0.25 -2.44 -14.01
N LEU A 233 0.00 -1.15 -14.25
CA LEU A 233 -0.70 -0.35 -15.25
C LEU A 233 -0.51 -0.93 -16.66
N ARG A 234 0.71 -1.33 -17.00
CA ARG A 234 1.02 -1.98 -18.28
C ARG A 234 0.40 -3.36 -18.44
N LEU A 235 0.21 -4.10 -17.34
CA LEU A 235 -0.51 -5.38 -17.39
C LEU A 235 -1.97 -5.15 -17.80
N ALA A 236 -2.61 -4.10 -17.30
CA ALA A 236 -3.97 -3.73 -17.72
C ALA A 236 -4.02 -3.42 -19.23
N GLU A 237 -3.02 -2.71 -19.77
CA GLU A 237 -2.95 -2.43 -21.22
C GLU A 237 -2.78 -3.69 -22.09
N ALA A 238 -2.17 -4.73 -21.56
CA ALA A 238 -1.94 -5.97 -22.30
C ALA A 238 -3.19 -6.86 -22.41
N GLY A 239 -4.26 -6.49 -21.71
CA GLY A 239 -5.53 -7.22 -21.72
C GLY A 239 -6.31 -7.07 -23.02
N PRO A 240 -7.35 -7.92 -23.22
CA PRO A 240 -8.16 -7.91 -24.45
C PRO A 240 -9.13 -6.72 -24.53
N HIS A 241 -9.38 -6.02 -23.42
CA HIS A 241 -10.29 -4.88 -23.35
C HIS A 241 -9.51 -3.57 -23.24
N ALA A 242 -10.11 -2.46 -23.70
CA ALA A 242 -9.53 -1.14 -23.51
C ALA A 242 -9.53 -0.76 -22.01
N PRO A 243 -8.37 -0.65 -21.37
CA PRO A 243 -8.29 -0.36 -19.95
C PRO A 243 -8.43 1.14 -19.66
N LEU A 244 -8.74 1.44 -18.40
CA LEU A 244 -8.50 2.77 -17.84
C LEU A 244 -7.35 2.66 -16.83
N CYS A 245 -6.22 3.28 -17.17
CA CYS A 245 -5.07 3.41 -16.29
C CYS A 245 -5.02 4.82 -15.71
N MET A 246 -4.85 4.91 -14.39
CA MET A 246 -4.86 6.17 -13.63
C MET A 246 -3.57 6.31 -12.82
N LEU A 247 -2.99 7.51 -12.86
CA LEU A 247 -1.85 7.88 -12.03
C LEU A 247 -2.23 9.09 -11.16
N ILE A 248 -2.05 8.96 -9.85
CA ILE A 248 -2.29 10.05 -8.89
C ILE A 248 -1.04 10.92 -8.80
N ASN A 249 -1.23 12.22 -9.02
CA ASN A 249 -0.18 13.23 -8.88
C ASN A 249 -0.41 14.04 -7.59
N HIS A 250 0.49 13.84 -6.63
CA HIS A 250 0.47 14.52 -5.34
C HIS A 250 1.10 15.91 -5.45
N ASN A 251 0.29 16.91 -5.75
CA ASN A 251 0.72 18.30 -5.99
C ASN A 251 -0.04 19.31 -5.13
N ASP A 252 -0.46 18.94 -3.93
CA ASP A 252 -1.23 19.78 -3.02
C ASP A 252 -0.61 19.86 -1.62
N ALA A 253 0.38 20.75 -1.48
CA ALA A 253 1.04 20.99 -0.20
C ALA A 253 0.12 21.57 0.89
N ASP A 254 -1.00 22.16 0.51
CA ASP A 254 -1.92 22.84 1.43
C ASP A 254 -2.87 21.86 2.12
N ARG A 255 -3.30 20.81 1.41
CA ARG A 255 -4.31 19.85 1.90
C ARG A 255 -3.74 18.48 2.25
N GLU A 256 -2.59 18.10 1.64
CA GLU A 256 -1.83 16.90 1.97
C GLU A 256 -0.31 17.15 1.85
N PHE A 257 0.35 16.59 0.85
CA PHE A 257 1.77 16.73 0.57
C PHE A 257 2.00 17.00 -0.91
N ASP A 258 3.09 17.71 -1.24
CA ASP A 258 3.53 17.94 -2.62
C ASP A 258 4.83 17.14 -2.83
N TYR A 259 4.78 16.11 -3.67
CA TYR A 259 5.93 15.27 -3.98
C TYR A 259 5.77 14.53 -5.32
N THR A 260 6.90 14.37 -6.02
CA THR A 260 7.02 13.54 -7.23
C THR A 260 8.13 12.51 -7.09
N ALA A 261 8.86 12.54 -5.97
CA ALA A 261 9.96 11.61 -5.71
C ALA A 261 9.45 10.15 -5.69
N GLY A 262 9.98 9.32 -6.59
CA GLY A 262 9.55 7.94 -6.79
C GLY A 262 8.44 7.76 -7.82
N ALA A 263 7.99 8.84 -8.47
CA ALA A 263 6.98 8.84 -9.53
C ALA A 263 7.49 9.42 -10.86
N GLU A 264 8.77 9.77 -10.97
CA GLU A 264 9.32 10.52 -12.09
C GLU A 264 9.10 9.79 -13.43
N ASP A 265 9.38 8.49 -13.47
CA ASP A 265 9.19 7.68 -14.67
C ASP A 265 7.70 7.43 -14.97
N ALA A 266 6.87 7.24 -13.93
CA ALA A 266 5.44 7.08 -14.08
C ALA A 266 4.79 8.37 -14.65
N MET A 267 5.17 9.54 -14.14
CA MET A 267 4.69 10.84 -14.62
C MET A 267 5.11 11.12 -16.07
N LYS A 268 6.30 10.65 -16.50
CA LYS A 268 6.73 10.71 -17.88
C LYS A 268 5.99 9.72 -18.78
N THR A 269 5.79 8.49 -18.28
CA THR A 269 5.16 7.39 -19.03
C THR A 269 3.66 7.62 -19.24
N ALA A 270 2.98 8.22 -18.28
CA ALA A 270 1.53 8.39 -18.32
C ALA A 270 1.02 9.12 -19.58
N PRO A 271 1.51 10.31 -19.96
CA PRO A 271 1.07 10.99 -21.18
C PRO A 271 1.49 10.24 -22.46
N GLU A 272 2.63 9.55 -22.48
CA GLU A 272 3.09 8.77 -23.63
C GLU A 272 2.17 7.58 -23.93
N ARG A 273 1.50 7.04 -22.89
CA ARG A 273 0.59 5.90 -22.98
C ARG A 273 -0.89 6.27 -22.91
N GLY A 274 -1.20 7.55 -22.77
CA GLY A 274 -2.60 7.99 -22.63
C GLY A 274 -3.24 7.61 -21.30
N TRP A 275 -2.45 7.40 -20.24
CA TRP A 275 -2.97 7.22 -18.89
C TRP A 275 -3.55 8.52 -18.34
N VAL A 276 -4.59 8.42 -17.54
CA VAL A 276 -5.19 9.57 -16.88
C VAL A 276 -4.34 9.97 -15.68
N VAL A 277 -3.79 11.18 -15.71
CA VAL A 277 -3.11 11.78 -14.56
C VAL A 277 -4.13 12.59 -13.77
N VAL A 278 -4.36 12.21 -12.52
CA VAL A 278 -5.27 12.92 -11.60
C VAL A 278 -4.46 13.81 -10.68
N SER A 279 -4.72 15.12 -10.74
CA SER A 279 -4.10 16.11 -9.86
C SER A 279 -4.88 16.22 -8.55
N VAL A 280 -4.26 15.91 -7.43
CA VAL A 280 -4.90 16.10 -6.12
C VAL A 280 -5.36 17.55 -5.93
N LYS A 281 -4.56 18.51 -6.37
CA LYS A 281 -4.87 19.94 -6.23
C LYS A 281 -6.04 20.41 -7.10
N GLN A 282 -6.12 19.92 -8.33
CA GLN A 282 -7.07 20.44 -9.33
C GLN A 282 -8.34 19.61 -9.43
N ASP A 283 -8.23 18.28 -9.29
CA ASP A 283 -9.31 17.36 -9.59
C ASP A 283 -10.06 16.89 -8.33
N TRP A 284 -9.42 16.97 -7.15
CA TRP A 284 -10.06 16.55 -5.90
C TRP A 284 -10.66 17.73 -5.14
N ARG A 285 -11.98 17.69 -4.95
CA ARG A 285 -12.68 18.66 -4.12
C ARG A 285 -12.36 18.47 -2.63
N THR A 286 -12.27 17.23 -2.18
CA THR A 286 -11.98 16.82 -0.80
C THR A 286 -10.87 15.80 -0.85
N VAL A 287 -9.84 15.91 -0.01
CA VAL A 287 -8.75 14.93 0.05
C VAL A 287 -9.11 13.82 1.05
N PHE A 288 -9.46 14.16 2.28
CA PHE A 288 -9.82 13.22 3.34
C PHE A 288 -11.27 13.40 3.80
N ALA A 289 -11.94 12.33 4.21
CA ALA A 289 -13.32 12.37 4.70
C ALA A 289 -13.47 13.21 5.97
N VAL A 290 -12.51 13.12 6.88
CA VAL A 290 -12.39 13.96 8.08
C VAL A 290 -11.44 15.11 7.75
N LYS A 291 -11.72 16.33 8.24
CA LYS A 291 -10.76 17.45 8.11
C LYS A 291 -9.51 17.13 8.93
N ALA A 292 -8.60 16.39 8.33
CA ALA A 292 -7.26 16.19 8.86
C ALA A 292 -6.58 17.57 8.96
N ARG A 293 -6.24 17.99 10.17
CA ARG A 293 -5.51 19.23 10.39
C ARG A 293 -4.03 18.91 10.24
N ARG A 294 -3.42 19.52 9.24
CA ARG A 294 -1.96 19.54 9.14
C ARG A 294 -1.45 20.47 10.24
N TYR A 295 -0.70 19.94 11.18
CA TYR A 295 0.07 20.76 12.10
C TYR A 295 1.28 21.28 11.31
N LEU A 296 1.26 22.56 10.96
CA LEU A 296 2.46 23.24 10.52
C LEU A 296 3.36 23.31 11.77
N GLU A 297 4.48 22.61 11.72
CA GLU A 297 5.55 22.84 12.68
C GLU A 297 6.00 24.29 12.51
N GLY A 298 5.79 25.09 13.56
CA GLY A 298 6.24 26.46 13.65
C GLY A 298 7.72 26.56 14.02
#